data_95353678e1edc8def365a95fb80fa1bd
#
_entry.id   95353678e1edc8def365a95fb80fa1bd
#
_cell.length_a   1.000
_cell.length_b   1.000
_cell.length_c   1.000
_cell.angle_alpha   90.00
_cell.angle_beta   90.00
_cell.angle_gamma   90.00
#
_symmetry.space_group_name_H-M   'P 1'
#
loop_
_entity.id
_entity.type
_entity.pdbx_description
1 polymer ?
#
loop_
_entity_poly.entity_id
_entity_poly.type
_entity_poly.pdbx_seq_one_letter_code
_entity_poly.pdbx_strand_id
1 'polypeptide(L)'
;MTHPGSEIKLILLDFDGTLADTRRANTLAYVATLREAGYTLTEEEYAARYFGMRCDEFLTRIGIADPAERERLRLRKIALYPTFFDTVRLNRPLWDFCRQFRAQGGRVWIVSTGSRANIDNAMRHLGITVAGQLTGSTAPAGCAGMDEAGMVGAGKGTTATGMD
;
A
#
# COMPACT_ATOMS: atom_id res chain seq x y z
N MET A 1 2.65 -38.75 -23.10
CA MET A 1 2.66 -38.48 -21.65
C MET A 1 2.71 -36.97 -21.51
N THR A 2 1.59 -36.33 -21.32
CA THR A 2 1.48 -34.90 -21.06
C THR A 2 1.86 -34.67 -19.62
N HIS A 3 2.95 -33.94 -19.36
CA HIS A 3 3.24 -33.41 -18.04
C HIS A 3 2.03 -32.58 -17.59
N PRO A 4 1.47 -32.83 -16.41
CA PRO A 4 0.52 -31.89 -15.84
C PRO A 4 1.29 -30.62 -15.53
N GLY A 5 1.14 -29.61 -16.39
CA GLY A 5 1.65 -28.28 -16.12
C GLY A 5 1.13 -27.85 -14.75
N SER A 6 2.02 -27.53 -13.84
CA SER A 6 1.63 -27.03 -12.52
C SER A 6 0.91 -25.71 -12.75
N GLU A 7 -0.42 -25.74 -12.65
CA GLU A 7 -1.25 -24.56 -12.76
C GLU A 7 -0.89 -23.61 -11.62
N ILE A 8 -0.25 -22.48 -11.95
CA ILE A 8 0.09 -21.47 -10.94
C ILE A 8 -1.20 -20.77 -10.52
N LYS A 9 -1.65 -21.02 -9.32
CA LYS A 9 -2.80 -20.32 -8.73
C LYS A 9 -2.30 -19.07 -8.02
N LEU A 10 -2.80 -17.90 -8.45
CA LEU A 10 -2.37 -16.58 -7.95
C LEU A 10 -3.58 -15.75 -7.53
N ILE A 11 -3.49 -15.14 -6.36
CA ILE A 11 -4.38 -14.07 -5.89
C ILE A 11 -3.59 -12.75 -5.91
N LEU A 12 -4.15 -11.74 -6.58
CA LEU A 12 -3.74 -10.35 -6.46
C LEU A 12 -4.66 -9.68 -5.44
N LEU A 13 -4.11 -9.18 -4.35
CA LEU A 13 -4.85 -8.71 -3.19
C LEU A 13 -4.53 -7.24 -2.94
N ASP A 14 -5.55 -6.39 -3.02
CA ASP A 14 -5.44 -5.01 -2.59
C ASP A 14 -5.33 -4.91 -1.06
N PHE A 15 -4.59 -3.92 -0.58
CA PHE A 15 -4.34 -3.74 0.85
C PHE A 15 -5.33 -2.77 1.50
N ASP A 16 -5.36 -1.52 1.02
CA ASP A 16 -6.09 -0.43 1.66
C ASP A 16 -7.61 -0.52 1.39
N GLY A 17 -8.39 -0.76 2.43
CA GLY A 17 -9.83 -0.94 2.32
C GLY A 17 -10.27 -2.35 1.91
N THR A 18 -9.33 -3.26 1.63
CA THR A 18 -9.61 -4.65 1.25
C THR A 18 -9.06 -5.62 2.30
N LEU A 19 -7.74 -5.79 2.38
CA LEU A 19 -7.13 -6.65 3.40
C LEU A 19 -7.14 -5.98 4.77
N ALA A 20 -6.96 -4.67 4.81
CA ALA A 20 -7.00 -3.89 6.03
C ALA A 20 -7.87 -2.63 5.86
N ASP A 21 -8.74 -2.37 6.82
CA ASP A 21 -9.39 -1.06 6.91
C ASP A 21 -8.38 -0.05 7.45
N THR A 22 -7.83 0.73 6.54
CA THR A 22 -6.83 1.76 6.80
C THR A 22 -7.38 3.17 6.62
N ARG A 23 -8.66 3.30 6.26
CA ARG A 23 -9.28 4.58 5.91
C ARG A 23 -9.05 5.63 6.98
N ARG A 24 -9.39 5.31 8.23
CA ARG A 24 -9.27 6.27 9.32
C ARG A 24 -7.81 6.66 9.59
N ALA A 25 -6.89 5.70 9.64
CA ALA A 25 -5.48 5.96 9.84
C ALA A 25 -4.90 6.86 8.73
N ASN A 26 -5.23 6.59 7.46
CA ASN A 26 -4.81 7.42 6.33
C ASN A 26 -5.40 8.85 6.42
N THR A 27 -6.68 8.97 6.74
CA THR A 27 -7.35 10.25 6.92
C THR A 27 -6.65 11.09 7.98
N LEU A 28 -6.48 10.54 9.18
CA LEU A 28 -5.84 11.23 10.31
C LEU A 28 -4.40 11.64 9.99
N ALA A 29 -3.63 10.76 9.34
CA ALA A 29 -2.25 11.05 8.97
C ALA A 29 -2.15 12.20 7.97
N TYR A 30 -3.00 12.25 6.94
CA TYR A 30 -3.00 13.36 5.99
C TYR A 30 -3.50 14.66 6.60
N VAL A 31 -4.59 14.63 7.35
CA VAL A 31 -5.11 15.82 8.04
C VAL A 31 -4.07 16.40 8.99
N ALA A 32 -3.40 15.56 9.79
CA ALA A 32 -2.34 16.00 10.69
C ALA A 32 -1.15 16.60 9.93
N THR A 33 -0.69 15.91 8.86
CA THR A 33 0.41 16.38 8.03
C THR A 33 0.14 17.75 7.39
N LEU A 34 -1.04 17.90 6.81
CA LEU A 34 -1.42 19.14 6.13
C LEU A 34 -1.59 20.28 7.13
N ARG A 35 -2.20 20.01 8.28
CA ARG A 35 -2.35 21.00 9.36
C ARG A 35 -1.00 21.51 9.87
N GLU A 36 -0.01 20.63 10.07
CA GLU A 36 1.35 21.02 10.46
C GLU A 36 2.02 21.94 9.42
N ALA A 37 1.66 21.80 8.15
CA ALA A 37 2.16 22.60 7.05
C ALA A 37 1.31 23.87 6.75
N GLY A 38 0.28 24.13 7.55
CA GLY A 38 -0.59 25.30 7.37
C GLY A 38 -1.73 25.14 6.35
N TYR A 39 -1.94 23.93 5.84
CA TYR A 39 -3.06 23.63 4.94
C TYR A 39 -4.28 23.15 5.73
N THR A 40 -5.46 23.47 5.24
CA THR A 40 -6.73 23.04 5.85
C THR A 40 -7.35 21.93 5.01
N LEU A 41 -7.67 20.81 5.69
CA LEU A 41 -8.41 19.69 5.13
C LEU A 41 -9.18 19.02 6.28
N THR A 42 -10.47 18.75 6.08
CA THR A 42 -11.24 18.00 7.08
C THR A 42 -11.16 16.51 6.86
N GLU A 43 -11.45 15.73 7.92
CA GLU A 43 -11.52 14.27 7.82
C GLU A 43 -12.58 13.82 6.83
N GLU A 44 -13.76 14.48 6.87
CA GLU A 44 -14.89 14.19 5.99
C GLU A 44 -14.57 14.46 4.53
N GLU A 45 -13.90 15.58 4.26
CA GLU A 45 -13.49 15.94 2.90
C GLU A 45 -12.49 14.94 2.34
N TYR A 46 -11.46 14.59 3.13
CA TYR A 46 -10.48 13.59 2.68
C TYR A 46 -11.14 12.23 2.43
N ALA A 47 -11.95 11.75 3.37
CA ALA A 47 -12.60 10.45 3.26
C ALA A 47 -13.57 10.36 2.07
N ALA A 48 -14.28 11.47 1.76
CA ALA A 48 -15.27 11.50 0.69
C ALA A 48 -14.67 11.68 -0.71
N ARG A 49 -13.54 12.41 -0.84
CA ARG A 49 -13.05 12.87 -2.14
C ARG A 49 -11.68 12.31 -2.53
N TYR A 50 -10.83 11.97 -1.56
CA TYR A 50 -9.41 11.74 -1.81
C TYR A 50 -8.92 10.37 -1.35
N PHE A 51 -9.68 9.65 -0.53
CA PHE A 51 -9.28 8.32 -0.09
C PHE A 51 -9.11 7.37 -1.28
N GLY A 52 -7.97 6.69 -1.33
CA GLY A 52 -7.60 5.79 -2.44
C GLY A 52 -6.86 6.46 -3.59
N MET A 53 -6.79 7.80 -3.62
CA MET A 53 -5.96 8.50 -4.61
C MET A 53 -4.47 8.33 -4.33
N ARG A 54 -3.69 8.39 -5.40
CA ARG A 54 -2.24 8.48 -5.28
C ARG A 54 -1.86 9.79 -4.59
N CYS A 55 -0.84 9.75 -3.75
CA CYS A 55 -0.40 10.89 -2.95
C CYS A 55 -0.17 12.16 -3.79
N ASP A 56 0.58 12.03 -4.89
CA ASP A 56 0.90 13.16 -5.75
C ASP A 56 -0.34 13.77 -6.43
N GLU A 57 -1.24 12.92 -6.92
CA GLU A 57 -2.51 13.37 -7.50
C GLU A 57 -3.38 14.10 -6.47
N PHE A 58 -3.52 13.53 -5.29
CA PHE A 58 -4.27 14.14 -4.21
C PHE A 58 -3.71 15.51 -3.82
N LEU A 59 -2.40 15.61 -3.55
CA LEU A 59 -1.77 16.86 -3.15
C LEU A 59 -1.85 17.93 -4.24
N THR A 60 -1.75 17.53 -5.51
CA THR A 60 -1.96 18.44 -6.65
C THR A 60 -3.40 18.96 -6.68
N ARG A 61 -4.39 18.10 -6.46
CA ARG A 61 -5.82 18.50 -6.48
C ARG A 61 -6.20 19.49 -5.39
N ILE A 62 -5.55 19.44 -4.24
CA ILE A 62 -5.76 20.42 -3.17
C ILE A 62 -4.91 21.69 -3.34
N GLY A 63 -4.23 21.85 -4.50
CA GLY A 63 -3.54 23.08 -4.88
C GLY A 63 -2.06 23.15 -4.52
N ILE A 64 -1.44 22.06 -4.09
CA ILE A 64 0.01 22.04 -3.80
C ILE A 64 0.77 21.77 -5.09
N ALA A 65 1.17 22.85 -5.76
CA ALA A 65 1.80 22.79 -7.08
C ALA A 65 3.29 22.39 -7.04
N ASP A 66 4.00 22.75 -5.97
CA ASP A 66 5.44 22.51 -5.85
C ASP A 66 5.74 21.01 -5.60
N PRO A 67 6.48 20.34 -6.49
CA PRO A 67 6.85 18.92 -6.30
C PRO A 67 7.69 18.66 -5.05
N ALA A 68 8.56 19.61 -4.68
CA ALA A 68 9.40 19.45 -3.48
C ALA A 68 8.55 19.50 -2.21
N GLU A 69 7.55 20.37 -2.17
CA GLU A 69 6.60 20.46 -1.07
C GLU A 69 5.73 19.19 -0.99
N ARG A 70 5.23 18.65 -2.14
CA ARG A 70 4.49 17.38 -2.15
C ARG A 70 5.33 16.23 -1.61
N GLU A 71 6.60 16.14 -1.98
CA GLU A 71 7.50 15.10 -1.46
C GLU A 71 7.75 15.27 0.05
N ARG A 72 7.95 16.49 0.52
CA ARG A 72 8.10 16.79 1.95
C ARG A 72 6.87 16.33 2.74
N LEU A 73 5.67 16.64 2.26
CA LEU A 73 4.40 16.24 2.87
C LEU A 73 4.20 14.73 2.83
N ARG A 74 4.56 14.07 1.73
CA ARG A 74 4.53 12.62 1.61
C ARG A 74 5.40 11.95 2.67
N LEU A 75 6.64 12.40 2.82
CA LEU A 75 7.58 11.87 3.82
C LEU A 75 7.07 12.13 5.24
N ARG A 76 6.52 13.30 5.50
CA ARG A 76 5.95 13.63 6.81
C ARG A 76 4.74 12.74 7.13
N LYS A 77 3.84 12.52 6.15
CA LYS A 77 2.71 11.60 6.30
C LYS A 77 3.16 10.18 6.62
N ILE A 78 4.19 9.68 5.93
CA ILE A 78 4.75 8.35 6.21
C ILE A 78 5.24 8.26 7.67
N ALA A 79 5.91 9.29 8.15
CA ALA A 79 6.42 9.33 9.52
C ALA A 79 5.28 9.39 10.56
N LEU A 80 4.18 10.09 10.27
CA LEU A 80 3.03 10.21 11.17
C LEU A 80 2.09 8.99 11.11
N TYR A 81 2.05 8.28 9.99
CA TYR A 81 1.05 7.23 9.75
C TYR A 81 1.02 6.15 10.85
N PRO A 82 2.17 5.65 11.36
CA PRO A 82 2.15 4.63 12.42
C PRO A 82 1.49 5.10 13.73
N THR A 83 1.42 6.40 13.99
CA THR A 83 0.80 6.92 15.22
C THR A 83 -0.71 6.72 15.26
N PHE A 84 -1.33 6.36 14.12
CA PHE A 84 -2.77 6.13 13.98
C PHE A 84 -3.12 4.66 13.75
N PHE A 85 -2.17 3.74 13.93
CA PHE A 85 -2.39 2.31 13.65
C PHE A 85 -3.34 1.62 14.61
N ASP A 86 -3.63 2.20 15.77
CA ASP A 86 -4.69 1.76 16.67
C ASP A 86 -6.08 1.77 16.00
N THR A 87 -6.24 2.55 14.92
CA THR A 87 -7.47 2.60 14.11
C THR A 87 -7.52 1.60 12.96
N VAL A 88 -6.39 0.95 12.63
CA VAL A 88 -6.33 -0.03 11.53
C VAL A 88 -6.94 -1.36 11.97
N ARG A 89 -7.72 -1.98 11.08
CA ARG A 89 -8.36 -3.26 11.34
C ARG A 89 -8.10 -4.26 10.21
N LEU A 90 -7.67 -5.47 10.57
CA LEU A 90 -7.45 -6.56 9.63
C LEU A 90 -8.79 -7.20 9.23
N ASN A 91 -8.98 -7.43 7.94
CA ASN A 91 -10.02 -8.31 7.43
C ASN A 91 -9.60 -9.78 7.68
N ARG A 92 -9.88 -10.27 8.90
CA ARG A 92 -9.46 -11.61 9.32
C ARG A 92 -10.00 -12.73 8.42
N PRO A 93 -11.28 -12.75 8.03
CA PRO A 93 -11.77 -13.81 7.13
C PRO A 93 -10.99 -13.86 5.82
N LEU A 94 -10.70 -12.71 5.21
CA LEU A 94 -9.93 -12.65 3.98
C LEU A 94 -8.48 -13.09 4.19
N TRP A 95 -7.87 -12.68 5.30
CA TRP A 95 -6.52 -13.11 5.64
C TRP A 95 -6.42 -14.61 5.86
N ASP A 96 -7.37 -15.20 6.58
CA ASP A 96 -7.41 -16.64 6.84
C ASP A 96 -7.62 -17.42 5.55
N PHE A 97 -8.46 -16.94 4.65
CA PHE A 97 -8.61 -17.50 3.31
C PHE A 97 -7.28 -17.47 2.53
N CYS A 98 -6.59 -16.35 2.53
CA CYS A 98 -5.29 -16.22 1.87
C CYS A 98 -4.24 -17.18 2.46
N ARG A 99 -4.23 -17.37 3.78
CA ARG A 99 -3.35 -18.35 4.44
C ARG A 99 -3.64 -19.77 4.00
N GLN A 100 -4.92 -20.17 3.97
CA GLN A 100 -5.33 -21.50 3.52
C GLN A 100 -4.98 -21.72 2.04
N PHE A 101 -5.22 -20.72 1.18
CA PHE A 101 -4.87 -20.79 -0.23
C PHE A 101 -3.35 -20.99 -0.43
N ARG A 102 -2.52 -20.31 0.33
CA ARG A 102 -1.06 -20.51 0.32
C ARG A 102 -0.65 -21.89 0.81
N ALA A 103 -1.29 -22.38 1.86
CA ALA A 103 -1.03 -23.73 2.38
C ALA A 103 -1.34 -24.83 1.35
N GLN A 104 -2.20 -24.54 0.37
CA GLN A 104 -2.54 -25.42 -0.75
C GLN A 104 -1.66 -25.20 -1.99
N GLY A 105 -0.54 -24.47 -1.86
CA GLY A 105 0.40 -24.20 -2.95
C GLY A 105 0.06 -22.99 -3.81
N GLY A 106 -0.95 -22.22 -3.45
CA GLY A 106 -1.27 -20.95 -4.12
C GLY A 106 -0.30 -19.83 -3.75
N ARG A 107 -0.27 -18.78 -4.56
CA ARG A 107 0.50 -17.55 -4.33
C ARG A 107 -0.44 -16.38 -4.05
N VAL A 108 -0.06 -15.51 -3.12
CA VAL A 108 -0.79 -14.28 -2.80
C VAL A 108 0.17 -13.10 -2.91
N TRP A 109 -0.18 -12.14 -3.74
CA TRP A 109 0.58 -10.91 -3.93
C TRP A 109 -0.26 -9.72 -3.50
N ILE A 110 0.36 -8.78 -2.79
CA ILE A 110 -0.28 -7.52 -2.46
C ILE A 110 -0.03 -6.53 -3.59
N VAL A 111 -1.10 -5.92 -4.07
CA VAL A 111 -1.10 -4.88 -5.11
C VAL A 111 -1.77 -3.66 -4.49
N SER A 112 -1.09 -2.52 -4.43
CA SER A 112 -1.62 -1.32 -3.78
C SER A 112 -1.07 -0.05 -4.42
N THR A 113 -1.81 1.05 -4.32
CA THR A 113 -1.33 2.39 -4.64
C THR A 113 -0.55 3.03 -3.49
N GLY A 114 -0.59 2.43 -2.31
CA GLY A 114 0.15 2.85 -1.12
C GLY A 114 1.65 2.62 -1.25
N SER A 115 2.46 3.37 -0.49
CA SER A 115 3.89 3.12 -0.44
C SER A 115 4.19 1.81 0.28
N ARG A 116 5.21 1.09 -0.20
CA ARG A 116 5.66 -0.15 0.44
C ARG A 116 5.93 0.03 1.93
N ALA A 117 6.64 1.09 2.29
CA ALA A 117 6.96 1.38 3.69
C ALA A 117 5.71 1.49 4.58
N ASN A 118 4.64 2.12 4.07
CA ASN A 118 3.37 2.20 4.81
C ASN A 118 2.72 0.84 5.00
N ILE A 119 2.69 0.03 3.94
CA ILE A 119 2.10 -1.31 3.96
C ILE A 119 2.88 -2.23 4.90
N ASP A 120 4.21 -2.24 4.80
CA ASP A 120 5.08 -3.04 5.66
C ASP A 120 4.90 -2.66 7.14
N ASN A 121 4.77 -1.37 7.44
CA ASN A 121 4.52 -0.89 8.80
C ASN A 121 3.14 -1.32 9.31
N ALA A 122 2.11 -1.18 8.49
CA ALA A 122 0.75 -1.59 8.85
C ALA A 122 0.65 -3.12 9.03
N MET A 123 1.26 -3.91 8.14
CA MET A 123 1.31 -5.36 8.25
C MET A 123 2.01 -5.81 9.53
N ARG A 124 3.14 -5.18 9.86
CA ARG A 124 3.88 -5.48 11.09
C ARG A 124 3.05 -5.16 12.34
N HIS A 125 2.35 -4.03 12.34
CA HIS A 125 1.41 -3.67 13.42
C HIS A 125 0.28 -4.70 13.56
N LEU A 126 -0.27 -5.18 12.45
CA LEU A 126 -1.34 -6.18 12.44
C LEU A 126 -0.85 -7.61 12.78
N GLY A 127 0.45 -7.81 12.97
CA GLY A 127 1.04 -9.12 13.22
C GLY A 127 0.92 -10.09 12.05
N ILE A 128 0.80 -9.57 10.83
CA ILE A 128 0.73 -10.37 9.60
C ILE A 128 2.04 -10.25 8.82
N THR A 129 2.52 -11.38 8.30
CA THR A 129 3.71 -11.42 7.46
C THR A 129 3.40 -12.20 6.20
N VAL A 130 3.76 -11.62 5.06
CA VAL A 130 3.79 -12.34 3.79
C VAL A 130 5.22 -12.85 3.64
N ALA A 131 5.50 -14.02 4.19
CA ALA A 131 6.81 -14.62 4.14
C ALA A 131 7.24 -14.82 2.67
N GLY A 132 8.37 -14.23 2.29
CA GLY A 132 9.05 -14.47 1.03
C GLY A 132 8.70 -13.54 -0.14
N GLN A 133 7.81 -12.56 0.02
CA GLN A 133 7.38 -11.71 -1.10
C GLN A 133 7.78 -10.23 -0.99
N LEU A 134 8.41 -9.84 0.09
CA LEU A 134 8.84 -8.45 0.33
C LEU A 134 10.37 -8.31 0.37
N THR A 135 11.09 -9.20 -0.29
CA THR A 135 12.54 -9.08 -0.41
C THR A 135 12.89 -8.55 -1.78
N GLY A 136 13.24 -7.31 -1.89
CA GLY A 136 13.84 -6.79 -3.11
C GLY A 136 13.82 -5.29 -3.21
N SER A 137 15.01 -4.77 -3.35
CA SER A 137 15.41 -3.50 -3.94
C SER A 137 14.96 -2.19 -3.29
N THR A 138 15.95 -1.51 -2.80
CA THR A 138 15.98 -0.09 -2.42
C THR A 138 16.05 0.79 -3.67
N ALA A 139 14.93 1.04 -4.33
CA ALA A 139 14.84 2.17 -5.24
C ALA A 139 14.31 3.40 -4.50
N PRO A 140 14.75 4.62 -4.78
CA PRO A 140 14.26 5.81 -4.12
C PRO A 140 12.77 5.99 -4.40
N ALA A 141 11.99 6.05 -3.34
CA ALA A 141 10.56 6.13 -3.40
C ALA A 141 10.12 7.53 -3.84
N GLY A 142 9.73 7.67 -5.09
CA GLY A 142 8.89 8.79 -5.51
C GLY A 142 7.42 8.57 -5.09
N CYS A 143 6.58 9.58 -5.12
CA CYS A 143 5.12 9.41 -5.03
C CYS A 143 4.54 8.52 -6.15
N ALA A 144 5.35 8.15 -7.12
CA ALA A 144 5.09 7.16 -8.15
C ALA A 144 5.33 5.79 -7.54
N GLY A 145 4.29 5.20 -7.13
CA GLY A 145 4.08 3.93 -6.55
C GLY A 145 4.97 2.79 -6.85
N MET A 146 4.85 1.80 -6.28
CA MET A 146 4.98 0.37 -6.50
C MET A 146 6.31 -0.08 -7.04
N ASP A 147 7.14 -0.47 -6.12
CA ASP A 147 8.46 -0.95 -6.35
C ASP A 147 8.52 -2.47 -6.50
N GLU A 148 9.52 -2.88 -7.19
CA GLU A 148 9.84 -4.15 -7.80
C GLU A 148 9.81 -5.43 -6.95
N ALA A 149 9.26 -5.49 -5.78
CA ALA A 149 9.33 -6.71 -5.00
C ALA A 149 7.97 -7.32 -4.71
N GLY A 150 7.36 -7.88 -5.73
CA GLY A 150 6.10 -8.59 -5.59
C GLY A 150 4.86 -7.70 -5.59
N MET A 151 5.04 -6.44 -5.90
CA MET A 151 3.97 -5.50 -6.25
C MET A 151 4.04 -5.22 -7.73
N VAL A 152 3.00 -5.53 -8.46
CA VAL A 152 2.90 -5.23 -9.89
C VAL A 152 2.28 -3.86 -10.02
N GLY A 153 3.07 -2.89 -10.47
CA GLY A 153 2.54 -1.60 -10.90
C GLY A 153 1.88 -1.73 -12.26
N ALA A 154 0.72 -1.13 -12.42
CA ALA A 154 0.16 -0.88 -13.75
C ALA A 154 0.97 0.22 -14.44
N GLY A 155 2.05 -0.14 -15.11
CA GLY A 155 2.90 0.78 -15.84
C GLY A 155 3.96 0.02 -16.62
N LYS A 156 3.80 0.04 -17.91
CA LYS A 156 4.69 -0.37 -19.02
C LYS A 156 6.01 -1.08 -18.64
N GLY A 157 6.02 -2.36 -18.85
CA GLY A 157 7.17 -3.14 -19.33
C GLY A 157 8.34 -3.23 -18.37
N THR A 158 8.38 -4.31 -17.58
CA THR A 158 9.67 -4.89 -17.19
C THR A 158 9.48 -6.39 -16.93
N THR A 159 10.35 -7.15 -17.57
CA THR A 159 10.48 -8.59 -17.55
C THR A 159 10.61 -9.13 -16.13
N ALA A 160 9.71 -10.03 -15.76
CA ALA A 160 9.85 -10.87 -14.59
C ALA A 160 11.08 -11.78 -14.80
N THR A 161 12.15 -11.54 -14.06
CA THR A 161 13.22 -12.52 -13.93
C THR A 161 12.87 -13.40 -12.74
N GLY A 162 12.34 -14.58 -13.04
CA GLY A 162 12.22 -15.64 -12.08
C GLY A 162 13.60 -16.17 -11.76
N MET A 163 13.90 -16.36 -10.49
CA MET A 163 14.93 -17.30 -10.05
C MET A 163 14.28 -18.28 -9.09
N ASP A 164 14.64 -19.50 -9.31
CA ASP A 164 14.22 -20.78 -8.72
C ASP A 164 14.11 -20.78 -7.18
#